data_0f381998656e872e47e5ae51ea0d1c6e
#
_entry.id   0f381998656e872e47e5ae51ea0d1c6e
#
_cell.length_a   1.000
_cell.length_b   1.000
_cell.length_c   1.000
_cell.angle_alpha   90.00
_cell.angle_beta   90.00
_cell.angle_gamma   90.00
#
_symmetry.space_group_name_H-M   'P 1'
#
loop_
_entity.id
_entity.type
_entity.pdbx_description
1 polymer ?
#
loop_
_entity_poly.entity_id
_entity_poly.type
_entity_poly.pdbx_seq_one_letter_code
_entity_poly.pdbx_strand_id
1 'polypeptide(L)'
;MIDSHELKRRDSYLNKLIGFQDTEPVKVITGIRRCGKSSLLKLMVQHLKDTGIQPEQIIEMNFESFDFRGMSADDIYHYVKERVVTGKRMYLFFDELQRIEAWEDAVNAFRVDLDCDIYVTGSNAYLLSSEYSTYLSGRCVEIKMLPLSFREFLDFHGFEVRETQSALGGLRKQVFDKNGERYELREVFDAYMRFGGMPGIADVGLEQEKALSLLDGIYSTVVIRDILEREKRRGQKQITDPMLLRKIILFLADNIGSSVSIASIGNTLVNEGLLEDGKRKGAPSAHTVQAYVNALLESYFFYEIKRFDIKGKAYLRT
;
A
#
# COMPACT_ATOMS: atom_id res chain seq x y z
N MET A 1 -2.36 -25.77 -2.82
CA MET A 1 -3.58 -25.41 -2.09
C MET A 1 -3.17 -24.83 -0.74
N ILE A 2 -2.97 -23.52 -0.68
CA ILE A 2 -2.84 -22.73 0.55
C ILE A 2 -3.90 -21.64 0.39
N ASP A 3 -5.17 -21.98 0.62
CA ASP A 3 -6.24 -21.00 0.62
C ASP A 3 -7.40 -21.49 1.50
N SER A 4 -7.22 -21.30 2.81
CA SER A 4 -8.31 -21.46 3.78
C SER A 4 -8.44 -20.23 4.69
N HIS A 5 -7.78 -19.11 4.37
CA HIS A 5 -8.11 -17.85 5.00
C HIS A 5 -9.26 -17.22 4.22
N GLU A 6 -10.42 -17.16 4.84
CA GLU A 6 -11.57 -16.42 4.33
C GLU A 6 -11.13 -14.98 4.00
N LEU A 7 -11.22 -14.61 2.72
CA LEU A 7 -10.83 -13.28 2.24
C LEU A 7 -11.77 -12.24 2.84
N LYS A 8 -11.28 -11.45 3.76
CA LYS A 8 -12.06 -10.36 4.35
C LYS A 8 -12.24 -9.24 3.35
N ARG A 9 -13.47 -8.81 3.16
CA ARG A 9 -13.84 -7.81 2.16
C ARG A 9 -13.47 -6.40 2.64
N ARG A 10 -13.00 -5.61 1.70
CA ARG A 10 -12.81 -4.15 1.84
C ARG A 10 -13.69 -3.47 0.80
N ASP A 11 -14.97 -3.40 1.08
CA ASP A 11 -16.02 -2.99 0.12
C ASP A 11 -15.78 -1.63 -0.51
N SER A 12 -15.21 -0.67 0.22
CA SER A 12 -14.89 0.65 -0.32
C SER A 12 -13.92 0.61 -1.49
N TYR A 13 -12.96 -0.32 -1.48
CA TYR A 13 -11.98 -0.51 -2.57
C TYR A 13 -12.51 -1.46 -3.64
N LEU A 14 -13.17 -2.53 -3.25
CA LEU A 14 -13.76 -3.48 -4.20
C LEU A 14 -14.82 -2.80 -5.08
N ASN A 15 -15.72 -2.02 -4.50
CA ASN A 15 -16.72 -1.28 -5.24
C ASN A 15 -16.12 -0.24 -6.20
N LYS A 16 -14.97 0.35 -5.86
CA LYS A 16 -14.24 1.21 -6.79
C LYS A 16 -13.70 0.42 -7.99
N LEU A 17 -13.11 -0.76 -7.75
CA LEU A 17 -12.65 -1.63 -8.84
C LEU A 17 -13.81 -2.06 -9.74
N ILE A 18 -14.91 -2.52 -9.17
CA ILE A 18 -16.13 -2.90 -9.89
C ILE A 18 -16.67 -1.73 -10.72
N GLY A 19 -16.64 -0.51 -10.17
CA GLY A 19 -17.06 0.70 -10.90
C GLY A 19 -16.21 1.03 -12.13
N PHE A 20 -14.99 0.52 -12.20
CA PHE A 20 -14.11 0.65 -13.37
C PHE A 20 -14.00 -0.64 -14.20
N GLN A 21 -14.74 -1.69 -13.86
CA GLN A 21 -14.76 -2.93 -14.65
C GLN A 21 -15.20 -2.61 -16.09
N ASP A 22 -14.59 -3.31 -17.05
CA ASP A 22 -14.87 -3.20 -18.47
C ASP A 22 -14.63 -1.79 -19.08
N THR A 23 -13.88 -0.94 -18.39
CA THR A 23 -13.47 0.36 -18.89
C THR A 23 -12.03 0.33 -19.44
N GLU A 24 -11.72 1.24 -20.36
CA GLU A 24 -10.40 1.30 -21.04
C GLU A 24 -9.20 1.52 -20.11
N PRO A 25 -9.26 2.38 -19.08
CA PRO A 25 -8.11 2.64 -18.22
C PRO A 25 -7.63 1.40 -17.45
N VAL A 26 -6.31 1.22 -17.37
CA VAL A 26 -5.67 0.21 -16.50
C VAL A 26 -5.95 0.54 -15.04
N LYS A 27 -6.40 -0.43 -14.25
CA LYS A 27 -6.67 -0.29 -12.81
C LYS A 27 -5.39 -0.55 -12.04
N VAL A 28 -4.80 0.49 -11.47
CA VAL A 28 -3.54 0.40 -10.73
C VAL A 28 -3.81 0.51 -9.24
N ILE A 29 -3.61 -0.58 -8.51
CA ILE A 29 -3.81 -0.64 -7.06
C ILE A 29 -2.46 -0.40 -6.39
N THR A 30 -2.33 0.72 -5.70
CA THR A 30 -1.12 1.11 -4.98
C THR A 30 -1.35 1.11 -3.47
N GLY A 31 -0.27 1.14 -2.70
CA GLY A 31 -0.33 1.21 -1.24
C GLY A 31 0.80 0.45 -0.57
N ILE A 32 0.98 0.70 0.72
CA ILE A 32 2.05 0.08 1.51
C ILE A 32 2.02 -1.44 1.39
N ARG A 33 3.19 -2.07 1.47
CA ARG A 33 3.30 -3.54 1.49
C ARG A 33 2.45 -4.14 2.62
N ARG A 34 1.79 -5.28 2.36
CA ARG A 34 0.90 -5.99 3.29
C ARG A 34 -0.40 -5.24 3.68
N CYS A 35 -0.79 -4.17 2.98
CA CYS A 35 -2.09 -3.52 3.21
C CYS A 35 -3.29 -4.26 2.58
N GLY A 36 -3.06 -5.38 1.85
CA GLY A 36 -4.12 -6.23 1.30
C GLY A 36 -4.39 -6.08 -0.20
N LYS A 37 -3.45 -5.52 -0.99
CA LYS A 37 -3.59 -5.35 -2.46
C LYS A 37 -3.86 -6.66 -3.20
N SER A 38 -3.05 -7.69 -2.95
CA SER A 38 -3.22 -9.02 -3.56
C SER A 38 -4.55 -9.66 -3.16
N SER A 39 -5.00 -9.45 -1.92
CA SER A 39 -6.33 -9.91 -1.47
C SER A 39 -7.46 -9.20 -2.22
N LEU A 40 -7.29 -7.90 -2.50
CA LEU A 40 -8.26 -7.14 -3.29
C LEU A 40 -8.34 -7.63 -4.75
N LEU A 41 -7.20 -8.01 -5.37
CA LEU A 41 -7.21 -8.65 -6.70
C LEU A 41 -7.99 -9.97 -6.66
N LYS A 42 -7.73 -10.83 -5.67
CA LYS A 42 -8.45 -12.11 -5.51
C LYS A 42 -9.96 -11.90 -5.33
N LEU A 43 -10.36 -10.88 -4.56
CA LEU A 43 -11.78 -10.53 -4.40
C LEU A 43 -12.41 -10.06 -5.72
N MET A 44 -11.67 -9.31 -6.55
CA MET A 44 -12.14 -8.91 -7.87
C MET A 44 -12.26 -10.11 -8.81
N VAL A 45 -11.29 -11.02 -8.80
CA VAL A 45 -11.36 -12.29 -9.55
C VAL A 45 -12.58 -13.12 -9.12
N GLN A 46 -12.84 -13.22 -7.82
CA GLN A 46 -14.03 -13.90 -7.32
C GLN A 46 -15.31 -13.22 -7.80
N HIS A 47 -15.38 -11.89 -7.72
CA HIS A 47 -16.52 -11.13 -8.25
C HIS A 47 -16.77 -11.41 -9.74
N LEU A 48 -15.72 -11.43 -10.58
CA LEU A 48 -15.86 -11.76 -12.01
C LEU A 48 -16.43 -13.16 -12.23
N LYS A 49 -15.93 -14.15 -11.49
CA LYS A 49 -16.45 -15.53 -11.55
C LYS A 49 -17.91 -15.60 -11.12
N ASP A 50 -18.28 -14.91 -10.04
CA ASP A 50 -19.66 -14.86 -9.52
C ASP A 50 -20.63 -14.16 -10.50
N THR A 51 -20.11 -13.25 -11.33
CA THR A 51 -20.89 -12.56 -12.37
C THR A 51 -20.91 -13.29 -13.71
N GLY A 52 -20.32 -14.50 -13.79
CA GLY A 52 -20.41 -15.39 -14.94
C GLY A 52 -19.24 -15.34 -15.93
N ILE A 53 -18.18 -14.61 -15.61
CA ILE A 53 -16.93 -14.63 -16.39
C ILE A 53 -16.28 -16.01 -16.24
N GLN A 54 -15.94 -16.63 -17.37
CA GLN A 54 -15.36 -17.97 -17.37
C GLN A 54 -13.90 -17.95 -16.90
N PRO A 55 -13.43 -18.98 -16.18
CA PRO A 55 -12.06 -19.03 -15.67
C PRO A 55 -10.99 -18.86 -16.75
N GLU A 56 -11.23 -19.30 -17.97
CA GLU A 56 -10.32 -19.22 -19.11
C GLU A 56 -10.13 -17.77 -19.61
N GLN A 57 -11.03 -16.86 -19.25
CA GLN A 57 -10.92 -15.42 -19.57
C GLN A 57 -10.08 -14.68 -18.54
N ILE A 58 -9.70 -15.31 -17.43
CA ILE A 58 -8.98 -14.68 -16.31
C ILE A 58 -7.56 -15.21 -16.28
N ILE A 59 -6.60 -14.29 -16.41
CA ILE A 59 -5.17 -14.59 -16.30
C ILE A 59 -4.63 -13.89 -15.05
N GLU A 60 -4.13 -14.67 -14.10
CA GLU A 60 -3.54 -14.18 -12.86
C GLU A 60 -2.04 -14.48 -12.86
N MET A 61 -1.20 -13.45 -12.70
CA MET A 61 0.26 -13.58 -12.61
C MET A 61 0.76 -12.83 -11.38
N ASN A 62 1.36 -13.56 -10.43
CA ASN A 62 1.99 -12.97 -9.25
C ASN A 62 3.53 -13.04 -9.40
N PHE A 63 4.17 -11.90 -9.60
CA PHE A 63 5.62 -11.82 -9.83
C PHE A 63 6.47 -11.99 -8.56
N GLU A 64 5.85 -12.27 -7.41
CA GLU A 64 6.54 -12.82 -6.24
C GLU A 64 6.65 -14.36 -6.30
N SER A 65 5.82 -15.03 -7.11
CA SER A 65 5.87 -16.48 -7.29
C SER A 65 7.14 -16.91 -8.06
N PHE A 66 7.63 -18.08 -7.70
CA PHE A 66 8.72 -18.69 -8.41
C PHE A 66 8.39 -19.03 -9.87
N ASP A 67 7.11 -19.32 -10.16
CA ASP A 67 6.62 -19.69 -11.49
C ASP A 67 6.82 -18.58 -12.53
N PHE A 68 6.83 -17.31 -12.08
CA PHE A 68 7.02 -16.14 -12.94
C PHE A 68 8.33 -15.40 -12.73
N ARG A 69 9.24 -16.04 -11.97
CA ARG A 69 10.51 -15.44 -11.63
C ARG A 69 11.45 -15.33 -12.84
N GLY A 70 11.93 -14.12 -13.11
CA GLY A 70 12.90 -13.86 -14.20
C GLY A 70 12.27 -13.74 -15.59
N MET A 71 10.94 -13.68 -15.68
CA MET A 71 10.28 -13.35 -16.94
C MET A 71 10.61 -11.91 -17.34
N SER A 72 10.79 -11.70 -18.65
CA SER A 72 10.86 -10.39 -19.28
C SER A 72 9.46 -9.88 -19.65
N ALA A 73 9.35 -8.62 -20.07
CA ALA A 73 8.11 -8.06 -20.63
C ALA A 73 7.62 -8.87 -21.86
N ASP A 74 8.55 -9.31 -22.73
CA ASP A 74 8.24 -10.14 -23.89
C ASP A 74 7.69 -11.52 -23.48
N ASP A 75 8.29 -12.16 -22.46
CA ASP A 75 7.81 -13.45 -21.97
C ASP A 75 6.37 -13.34 -21.43
N ILE A 76 6.07 -12.24 -20.72
CA ILE A 76 4.71 -11.97 -20.21
C ILE A 76 3.74 -11.79 -21.37
N TYR A 77 4.15 -11.00 -22.39
CA TYR A 77 3.31 -10.78 -23.56
C TYR A 77 2.97 -12.11 -24.25
N HIS A 78 3.96 -12.95 -24.51
CA HIS A 78 3.74 -14.25 -25.16
C HIS A 78 2.90 -15.19 -24.28
N TYR A 79 3.17 -15.25 -22.97
CA TYR A 79 2.40 -16.06 -22.02
C TYR A 79 0.91 -15.72 -22.06
N VAL A 80 0.58 -14.43 -22.06
CA VAL A 80 -0.82 -13.97 -22.15
C VAL A 80 -1.40 -14.28 -23.53
N LYS A 81 -0.65 -13.97 -24.62
CA LYS A 81 -1.11 -14.14 -26.00
C LYS A 81 -1.51 -15.59 -26.33
N GLU A 82 -0.75 -16.55 -25.81
CA GLU A 82 -1.04 -17.99 -25.98
C GLU A 82 -2.33 -18.45 -25.30
N ARG A 83 -2.82 -17.67 -24.31
CA ARG A 83 -4.00 -18.02 -23.49
C ARG A 83 -5.23 -17.20 -23.80
N VAL A 84 -5.16 -16.34 -24.83
CA VAL A 84 -6.32 -15.52 -25.25
C VAL A 84 -7.43 -16.39 -25.79
N VAL A 85 -8.63 -16.21 -25.28
CA VAL A 85 -9.85 -16.87 -25.79
C VAL A 85 -10.43 -16.03 -26.91
N THR A 86 -10.44 -16.57 -28.12
CA THR A 86 -10.91 -15.86 -29.31
C THR A 86 -12.37 -15.41 -29.16
N GLY A 87 -12.62 -14.12 -29.45
CA GLY A 87 -13.96 -13.53 -29.40
C GLY A 87 -14.50 -13.27 -27.99
N LYS A 88 -13.66 -13.36 -26.96
CA LYS A 88 -14.03 -13.04 -25.59
C LYS A 88 -13.08 -11.99 -25.02
N ARG A 89 -13.62 -11.11 -24.16
CA ARG A 89 -12.81 -10.16 -23.39
C ARG A 89 -12.01 -10.90 -22.34
N MET A 90 -10.71 -10.55 -22.23
CA MET A 90 -9.79 -11.11 -21.25
C MET A 90 -9.68 -10.20 -20.02
N TYR A 91 -9.45 -10.79 -18.85
CA TYR A 91 -9.22 -10.09 -17.59
C TYR A 91 -7.84 -10.45 -17.08
N LEU A 92 -6.94 -9.46 -17.08
CA LEU A 92 -5.52 -9.65 -16.79
C LEU A 92 -5.18 -9.07 -15.40
N PHE A 93 -4.68 -9.91 -14.51
CA PHE A 93 -4.32 -9.58 -13.14
C PHE A 93 -2.82 -9.74 -12.93
N PHE A 94 -2.11 -8.65 -12.71
CA PHE A 94 -0.67 -8.60 -12.52
C PHE A 94 -0.34 -8.10 -11.11
N ASP A 95 0.08 -9.02 -10.22
CA ASP A 95 0.42 -8.69 -8.83
C ASP A 95 1.92 -8.42 -8.71
N GLU A 96 2.31 -7.29 -8.07
CA GLU A 96 3.68 -6.81 -7.89
C GLU A 96 4.44 -6.61 -9.23
N LEU A 97 3.77 -6.05 -10.24
CA LEU A 97 4.26 -5.90 -11.62
C LEU A 97 5.56 -5.09 -11.72
N GLN A 98 5.84 -4.18 -10.78
CA GLN A 98 7.09 -3.38 -10.74
C GLN A 98 8.36 -4.22 -10.59
N ARG A 99 8.25 -5.53 -10.43
CA ARG A 99 9.40 -6.46 -10.41
C ARG A 99 9.93 -6.76 -11.81
N ILE A 100 9.14 -6.49 -12.83
CA ILE A 100 9.48 -6.73 -14.23
C ILE A 100 10.05 -5.44 -14.81
N GLU A 101 11.17 -5.56 -15.47
CA GLU A 101 11.76 -4.44 -16.21
C GLU A 101 10.97 -4.19 -17.50
N ALA A 102 10.74 -2.92 -17.86
CA ALA A 102 9.97 -2.50 -19.04
C ALA A 102 8.54 -3.11 -19.10
N TRP A 103 7.91 -3.37 -17.94
CA TRP A 103 6.56 -3.94 -17.85
C TRP A 103 5.50 -3.08 -18.58
N GLU A 104 5.75 -1.78 -18.70
CA GLU A 104 4.89 -0.81 -19.37
C GLU A 104 4.68 -1.14 -20.84
N ASP A 105 5.72 -1.66 -21.50
CA ASP A 105 5.66 -2.04 -22.90
C ASP A 105 4.69 -3.21 -23.10
N ALA A 106 4.75 -4.22 -22.23
CA ALA A 106 3.81 -5.34 -22.25
C ALA A 106 2.36 -4.89 -21.99
N VAL A 107 2.13 -4.04 -20.99
CA VAL A 107 0.79 -3.52 -20.68
C VAL A 107 0.24 -2.69 -21.84
N ASN A 108 1.06 -1.85 -22.46
CA ASN A 108 0.63 -1.09 -23.65
C ASN A 108 0.32 -2.00 -24.85
N ALA A 109 1.14 -3.04 -25.09
CA ALA A 109 0.88 -4.02 -26.14
C ALA A 109 -0.46 -4.74 -25.90
N PHE A 110 -0.78 -5.17 -24.68
CA PHE A 110 -2.08 -5.77 -24.38
C PHE A 110 -3.25 -4.84 -24.70
N ARG A 111 -3.15 -3.57 -24.35
CA ARG A 111 -4.20 -2.57 -24.63
C ARG A 111 -4.43 -2.34 -26.12
N VAL A 112 -3.40 -2.50 -26.95
CA VAL A 112 -3.49 -2.31 -28.41
C VAL A 112 -3.98 -3.58 -29.09
N ASP A 113 -3.48 -4.74 -28.66
CA ASP A 113 -3.62 -5.99 -29.39
C ASP A 113 -4.79 -6.87 -28.93
N LEU A 114 -5.32 -6.62 -27.70
CA LEU A 114 -6.32 -7.50 -27.08
C LEU A 114 -7.55 -6.72 -26.62
N ASP A 115 -8.71 -7.35 -26.74
CA ASP A 115 -9.87 -6.90 -25.96
C ASP A 115 -9.70 -7.40 -24.52
N CYS A 116 -9.18 -6.52 -23.66
CA CYS A 116 -8.86 -6.91 -22.31
C CYS A 116 -9.15 -5.80 -21.28
N ASP A 117 -9.32 -6.24 -20.04
CA ASP A 117 -9.41 -5.41 -18.84
C ASP A 117 -8.23 -5.72 -17.93
N ILE A 118 -7.45 -4.69 -17.52
CA ILE A 118 -6.15 -4.88 -16.88
C ILE A 118 -6.15 -4.32 -15.47
N TYR A 119 -5.73 -5.16 -14.50
CA TYR A 119 -5.59 -4.87 -13.09
C TYR A 119 -4.17 -5.13 -12.63
N VAL A 120 -3.54 -4.11 -12.06
CA VAL A 120 -2.12 -4.16 -11.67
C VAL A 120 -1.98 -3.77 -10.22
N THR A 121 -1.08 -4.42 -9.48
CA THR A 121 -0.69 -3.93 -8.15
C THR A 121 0.78 -3.56 -8.09
N GLY A 122 1.07 -2.64 -7.15
CA GLY A 122 2.42 -2.35 -6.74
C GLY A 122 2.52 -1.76 -5.34
N SER A 123 3.60 -2.13 -4.67
CA SER A 123 3.84 -1.73 -3.28
C SER A 123 4.55 -0.38 -3.14
N ASN A 124 4.69 0.38 -4.22
CA ASN A 124 5.29 1.72 -4.19
C ASN A 124 4.63 2.67 -5.20
N ALA A 125 4.80 3.99 -4.97
CA ALA A 125 4.30 5.04 -5.84
C ALA A 125 5.01 5.08 -7.21
N TYR A 126 6.08 4.32 -7.38
CA TYR A 126 6.89 4.30 -8.57
C TYR A 126 6.17 3.76 -9.80
N LEU A 127 5.20 2.85 -9.63
CA LEU A 127 4.32 2.42 -10.72
C LEU A 127 3.64 3.60 -11.45
N LEU A 128 3.51 4.73 -10.76
CA LEU A 128 2.86 5.94 -11.29
C LEU A 128 3.79 7.15 -11.29
N SER A 129 5.11 6.96 -11.05
CA SER A 129 6.08 8.06 -11.09
C SER A 129 6.22 8.63 -12.49
N SER A 130 6.70 9.89 -12.59
CA SER A 130 6.78 10.65 -13.82
C SER A 130 7.60 9.97 -14.93
N GLU A 131 8.53 9.08 -14.59
CA GLU A 131 9.34 8.34 -15.56
C GLU A 131 8.52 7.29 -16.33
N TYR A 132 7.53 6.66 -15.68
CA TYR A 132 6.63 5.65 -16.26
C TYR A 132 5.25 6.20 -16.60
N SER A 133 4.88 7.34 -16.01
CA SER A 133 3.59 7.98 -16.26
C SER A 133 3.44 8.47 -17.70
N THR A 134 4.53 8.68 -18.44
CA THR A 134 4.47 9.08 -19.85
C THR A 134 3.78 8.04 -20.72
N TYR A 135 3.99 6.74 -20.47
CA TYR A 135 3.36 5.66 -21.22
C TYR A 135 1.92 5.40 -20.82
N LEU A 136 1.60 5.55 -19.52
CA LEU A 136 0.26 5.32 -18.96
C LEU A 136 -0.50 6.61 -18.62
N SER A 137 0.06 7.78 -18.94
CA SER A 137 -0.55 9.08 -18.64
C SER A 137 -1.93 9.21 -19.27
N GLY A 138 -2.95 9.47 -18.41
CA GLY A 138 -4.34 9.55 -18.84
C GLY A 138 -4.99 8.21 -19.19
N ARG A 139 -4.27 7.09 -19.06
CA ARG A 139 -4.73 5.73 -19.43
C ARG A 139 -4.80 4.75 -18.28
N CYS A 140 -4.63 5.23 -17.06
CA CYS A 140 -4.80 4.44 -15.84
C CYS A 140 -5.63 5.17 -14.80
N VAL A 141 -6.22 4.40 -13.91
CA VAL A 141 -6.89 4.89 -12.71
C VAL A 141 -6.19 4.32 -11.49
N GLU A 142 -5.75 5.21 -10.59
CA GLU A 142 -5.13 4.80 -9.33
C GLU A 142 -6.18 4.53 -8.26
N ILE A 143 -6.08 3.36 -7.63
CA ILE A 143 -6.80 3.00 -6.41
C ILE A 143 -5.80 2.89 -5.28
N LYS A 144 -5.57 3.99 -4.59
CA LYS A 144 -4.63 4.08 -3.48
C LYS A 144 -5.22 3.42 -2.25
N MET A 145 -4.63 2.30 -1.84
CA MET A 145 -5.09 1.48 -0.74
C MET A 145 -4.31 1.80 0.54
N LEU A 146 -5.02 2.25 1.55
CA LEU A 146 -4.47 2.54 2.88
C LEU A 146 -4.54 1.30 3.78
N PRO A 147 -3.79 1.24 4.89
CA PRO A 147 -4.09 0.34 5.99
C PRO A 147 -5.56 0.42 6.41
N LEU A 148 -6.03 -0.51 7.23
CA LEU A 148 -7.43 -0.54 7.68
C LEU A 148 -7.82 0.77 8.35
N SER A 149 -8.96 1.32 7.97
CA SER A 149 -9.65 2.33 8.78
C SER A 149 -10.15 1.72 10.08
N PHE A 150 -10.52 2.54 11.08
CA PHE A 150 -11.04 2.03 12.34
C PHE A 150 -12.29 1.14 12.14
N ARG A 151 -13.16 1.49 11.21
CA ARG A 151 -14.32 0.65 10.87
C ARG A 151 -13.91 -0.70 10.31
N GLU A 152 -12.99 -0.73 9.34
CA GLU A 152 -12.44 -1.99 8.81
C GLU A 152 -11.68 -2.78 9.86
N PHE A 153 -10.99 -2.09 10.79
CA PHE A 153 -10.33 -2.75 11.92
C PHE A 153 -11.34 -3.50 12.80
N LEU A 154 -12.49 -2.89 13.13
CA LEU A 154 -13.56 -3.56 13.85
C LEU A 154 -14.03 -4.81 13.10
N ASP A 155 -14.34 -4.67 11.81
CA ASP A 155 -14.80 -5.78 10.96
C ASP A 155 -13.76 -6.91 10.88
N PHE A 156 -12.47 -6.57 10.72
CA PHE A 156 -11.38 -7.54 10.61
C PHE A 156 -11.11 -8.29 11.90
N HIS A 157 -11.28 -7.66 13.04
CA HIS A 157 -11.18 -8.30 14.36
C HIS A 157 -12.47 -8.99 14.80
N GLY A 158 -13.55 -8.85 14.03
CA GLY A 158 -14.85 -9.44 14.34
C GLY A 158 -15.56 -8.76 15.50
N PHE A 159 -15.31 -7.46 15.65
CA PHE A 159 -16.05 -6.62 16.59
C PHE A 159 -17.35 -6.12 15.94
N GLU A 160 -18.43 -6.19 16.69
CA GLU A 160 -19.74 -5.67 16.32
C GLU A 160 -20.10 -4.47 17.20
N VAL A 161 -20.47 -3.36 16.59
CA VAL A 161 -20.93 -2.16 17.29
C VAL A 161 -22.44 -2.21 17.44
N ARG A 162 -22.95 -2.23 18.67
CA ARG A 162 -24.40 -2.19 18.99
C ARG A 162 -24.74 -0.93 19.77
N GLU A 163 -25.90 -0.38 19.50
CA GLU A 163 -26.47 0.71 20.30
C GLU A 163 -27.25 0.10 21.48
N THR A 164 -26.86 0.47 22.69
CA THR A 164 -27.50 0.02 23.93
C THR A 164 -28.07 1.22 24.67
N GLN A 165 -29.18 1.03 25.38
CA GLN A 165 -29.72 2.08 26.25
C GLN A 165 -28.86 2.21 27.51
N SER A 166 -28.44 3.43 27.80
CA SER A 166 -27.80 3.76 29.07
C SER A 166 -28.84 3.76 30.19
N ALA A 167 -28.42 3.45 31.41
CA ALA A 167 -29.25 3.56 32.61
C ALA A 167 -29.85 4.97 32.83
N LEU A 168 -29.29 5.98 32.23
CA LEU A 168 -29.74 7.38 32.26
C LEU A 168 -30.60 7.78 31.03
N GLY A 169 -31.04 6.80 30.22
CA GLY A 169 -31.98 7.03 29.09
C GLY A 169 -31.34 7.47 27.78
N GLY A 170 -30.01 7.57 27.67
CA GLY A 170 -29.29 7.89 26.45
C GLY A 170 -28.86 6.63 25.65
N LEU A 171 -28.69 6.78 24.33
CA LEU A 171 -28.08 5.73 23.51
C LEU A 171 -26.55 5.74 23.68
N ARG A 172 -25.96 4.56 23.92
CA ARG A 172 -24.52 4.35 24.04
C ARG A 172 -24.07 3.30 23.04
N LYS A 173 -23.00 3.57 22.33
CA LYS A 173 -22.36 2.59 21.44
C LYS A 173 -21.43 1.69 22.25
N GLN A 174 -21.62 0.40 22.13
CA GLN A 174 -20.80 -0.65 22.75
C GLN A 174 -20.31 -1.60 21.68
N VAL A 175 -19.16 -2.18 21.93
CA VAL A 175 -18.50 -3.13 21.04
C VAL A 175 -18.54 -4.50 21.66
N PHE A 176 -18.86 -5.50 20.86
CA PHE A 176 -18.88 -6.90 21.27
C PHE A 176 -17.93 -7.69 20.36
N ASP A 177 -17.16 -8.60 20.94
CA ASP A 177 -16.37 -9.55 20.18
C ASP A 177 -17.20 -10.76 19.71
N LYS A 178 -16.55 -11.70 19.01
CA LYS A 178 -17.17 -12.93 18.52
C LYS A 178 -17.71 -13.84 19.63
N ASN A 179 -17.17 -13.72 20.85
CA ASN A 179 -17.58 -14.50 22.01
C ASN A 179 -18.71 -13.82 22.79
N GLY A 180 -19.11 -12.62 22.37
CA GLY A 180 -20.12 -11.79 23.04
C GLY A 180 -19.55 -11.01 24.23
N GLU A 181 -18.22 -10.96 24.38
CA GLU A 181 -17.56 -10.15 25.40
C GLU A 181 -17.69 -8.68 25.05
N ARG A 182 -17.98 -7.86 26.05
CA ARG A 182 -18.29 -6.44 25.88
C ARG A 182 -17.06 -5.57 26.13
N TYR A 183 -16.83 -4.63 25.22
CA TYR A 183 -15.79 -3.61 25.29
C TYR A 183 -16.37 -2.21 25.16
N GLU A 184 -15.71 -1.22 25.75
CA GLU A 184 -15.99 0.17 25.46
C GLU A 184 -15.38 0.53 24.09
N LEU A 185 -16.10 1.30 23.29
CA LEU A 185 -15.63 1.73 21.96
C LEU A 185 -14.25 2.42 22.02
N ARG A 186 -14.00 3.16 23.13
CA ARG A 186 -12.72 3.84 23.35
C ARG A 186 -11.56 2.85 23.56
N GLU A 187 -11.78 1.78 24.30
CA GLU A 187 -10.75 0.75 24.53
C GLU A 187 -10.30 0.11 23.21
N VAL A 188 -11.27 -0.20 22.34
CA VAL A 188 -10.97 -0.76 21.02
C VAL A 188 -10.29 0.28 20.09
N PHE A 189 -10.69 1.55 20.21
CA PHE A 189 -10.03 2.63 19.49
C PHE A 189 -8.59 2.86 19.97
N ASP A 190 -8.34 2.79 21.27
CA ASP A 190 -6.99 2.88 21.85
C ASP A 190 -6.11 1.71 21.38
N ALA A 191 -6.67 0.50 21.24
CA ALA A 191 -5.97 -0.63 20.63
C ALA A 191 -5.64 -0.38 19.15
N TYR A 192 -6.57 0.19 18.38
CA TYR A 192 -6.33 0.60 16.98
C TYR A 192 -5.22 1.66 16.88
N MET A 193 -5.22 2.66 17.76
CA MET A 193 -4.17 3.68 17.80
C MET A 193 -2.80 3.09 18.16
N ARG A 194 -2.78 2.06 19.00
CA ARG A 194 -1.55 1.39 19.46
C ARG A 194 -0.97 0.43 18.43
N PHE A 195 -1.79 -0.40 17.80
CA PHE A 195 -1.35 -1.46 16.90
C PHE A 195 -1.49 -1.10 15.42
N GLY A 196 -2.23 -0.02 15.11
CA GLY A 196 -2.42 0.46 13.75
C GLY A 196 -3.38 -0.41 12.93
N GLY A 197 -3.46 -0.10 11.63
CA GLY A 197 -4.41 -0.70 10.69
C GLY A 197 -3.81 -1.74 9.74
N MET A 198 -2.70 -2.40 10.09
CA MET A 198 -2.17 -3.45 9.20
C MET A 198 -3.06 -4.70 9.28
N PRO A 199 -3.60 -5.22 8.15
CA PRO A 199 -4.55 -6.34 8.15
C PRO A 199 -4.08 -7.58 8.91
N GLY A 200 -2.78 -7.91 8.79
CA GLY A 200 -2.20 -9.07 9.47
C GLY A 200 -2.25 -9.02 11.01
N ILE A 201 -2.53 -7.85 11.61
CA ILE A 201 -2.75 -7.76 13.07
C ILE A 201 -4.00 -8.54 13.46
N ALA A 202 -5.03 -8.56 12.62
CA ALA A 202 -6.25 -9.32 12.89
C ALA A 202 -6.03 -10.85 12.93
N ASP A 203 -4.97 -11.33 12.26
CA ASP A 203 -4.62 -12.77 12.24
C ASP A 203 -3.88 -13.20 13.50
N VAL A 204 -3.08 -12.31 14.11
CA VAL A 204 -2.31 -12.58 15.33
C VAL A 204 -3.00 -12.12 16.60
N GLY A 205 -4.07 -11.32 16.47
CA GLY A 205 -4.83 -10.75 17.57
C GLY A 205 -4.17 -9.50 18.18
N LEU A 206 -4.82 -8.98 19.23
CA LEU A 206 -4.40 -7.74 19.90
C LEU A 206 -3.45 -7.99 21.10
N GLU A 207 -2.82 -9.17 21.15
CA GLU A 207 -1.77 -9.47 22.12
C GLU A 207 -0.52 -8.67 21.77
N GLN A 208 -0.03 -7.87 22.71
CA GLN A 208 1.04 -6.89 22.46
C GLN A 208 2.30 -7.52 21.87
N GLU A 209 2.78 -8.63 22.41
CA GLU A 209 4.02 -9.26 21.97
C GLU A 209 3.93 -9.74 20.51
N LYS A 210 2.84 -10.40 20.16
CA LYS A 210 2.59 -10.91 18.80
C LYS A 210 2.41 -9.78 17.80
N ALA A 211 1.60 -8.77 18.17
CA ALA A 211 1.35 -7.62 17.31
C ALA A 211 2.62 -6.81 17.04
N LEU A 212 3.42 -6.53 18.07
CA LEU A 212 4.69 -5.82 17.91
C LEU A 212 5.71 -6.61 17.10
N SER A 213 5.82 -7.93 17.31
CA SER A 213 6.71 -8.79 16.51
C SER A 213 6.33 -8.78 15.03
N LEU A 214 5.03 -8.82 14.71
CA LEU A 214 4.55 -8.72 13.33
C LEU A 214 4.88 -7.34 12.72
N LEU A 215 4.62 -6.26 13.47
CA LEU A 215 4.88 -4.89 13.02
C LEU A 215 6.38 -4.65 12.79
N ASP A 216 7.24 -5.16 13.68
CA ASP A 216 8.70 -5.08 13.50
C ASP A 216 9.16 -5.83 12.24
N GLY A 217 8.60 -7.02 11.99
CA GLY A 217 8.84 -7.77 10.75
C GLY A 217 8.39 -7.01 9.48
N ILE A 218 7.25 -6.31 9.55
CA ILE A 218 6.77 -5.46 8.45
C ILE A 218 7.70 -4.26 8.28
N TYR A 219 8.04 -3.57 9.36
CA TYR A 219 8.95 -2.43 9.36
C TYR A 219 10.31 -2.78 8.75
N SER A 220 10.93 -3.85 9.23
CA SER A 220 12.23 -4.31 8.73
C SER A 220 12.18 -4.67 7.25
N THR A 221 11.09 -5.27 6.77
CA THR A 221 10.92 -5.63 5.36
C THR A 221 10.66 -4.42 4.49
N VAL A 222 9.71 -3.55 4.88
CA VAL A 222 9.29 -2.38 4.05
C VAL A 222 10.37 -1.31 4.06
N VAL A 223 10.90 -0.98 5.24
CA VAL A 223 11.78 0.18 5.39
C VAL A 223 13.20 -0.15 4.97
N ILE A 224 13.75 -1.23 5.51
CA ILE A 224 15.18 -1.52 5.29
C ILE A 224 15.37 -2.20 3.94
N ARG A 225 14.63 -3.25 3.69
CA ARG A 225 14.83 -4.08 2.51
C ARG A 225 14.32 -3.41 1.23
N ASP A 226 13.07 -3.01 1.19
CA ASP A 226 12.44 -2.51 -0.04
C ASP A 226 13.01 -1.15 -0.47
N ILE A 227 13.31 -0.25 0.48
CA ILE A 227 13.91 1.05 0.16
C ILE A 227 15.37 0.88 -0.26
N LEU A 228 16.19 0.18 0.52
CA LEU A 228 17.62 0.05 0.26
C LEU A 228 17.91 -0.85 -0.96
N GLU A 229 17.19 -1.97 -1.16
CA GLU A 229 17.36 -2.84 -2.32
C GLU A 229 16.90 -2.16 -3.61
N ARG A 230 15.87 -1.32 -3.55
CA ARG A 230 15.38 -0.55 -4.68
C ARG A 230 16.42 0.43 -5.17
N GLU A 231 17.06 1.19 -4.26
CA GLU A 231 18.11 2.13 -4.60
C GLU A 231 19.30 1.44 -5.28
N LYS A 232 19.65 0.23 -4.81
CA LYS A 232 20.71 -0.57 -5.44
C LYS A 232 20.37 -0.98 -6.88
N ARG A 233 19.11 -1.38 -7.14
CA ARG A 233 18.67 -1.78 -8.49
C ARG A 233 18.67 -0.62 -9.47
N ARG A 234 18.34 0.59 -9.02
CA ARG A 234 18.34 1.80 -9.84
C ARG A 234 19.74 2.35 -10.13
N GLY A 235 20.79 1.78 -9.55
CA GLY A 235 22.13 2.33 -9.62
C GLY A 235 22.28 3.69 -8.93
N GLN A 236 21.23 4.15 -8.23
CA GLN A 236 21.24 5.38 -7.44
C GLN A 236 21.79 5.04 -6.06
N LYS A 237 22.85 5.72 -5.65
CA LYS A 237 23.48 5.54 -4.33
C LYS A 237 23.04 6.65 -3.35
N GLN A 238 21.82 7.13 -3.45
CA GLN A 238 21.36 8.25 -2.63
C GLN A 238 21.01 7.83 -1.20
N ILE A 239 20.48 6.62 -1.02
CA ILE A 239 20.10 6.08 0.30
C ILE A 239 21.01 4.89 0.63
N THR A 240 22.05 5.15 1.41
CA THR A 240 23.05 4.13 1.75
C THR A 240 23.21 3.89 3.24
N ASP A 241 22.62 4.75 4.08
CA ASP A 241 22.77 4.72 5.53
C ASP A 241 21.44 4.33 6.22
N PRO A 242 21.30 3.08 6.67
CA PRO A 242 20.10 2.61 7.36
C PRO A 242 19.86 3.33 8.69
N MET A 243 20.95 3.77 9.37
CA MET A 243 20.82 4.49 10.64
C MET A 243 20.25 5.88 10.45
N LEU A 244 20.69 6.60 9.43
CA LEU A 244 20.11 7.89 9.06
C LEU A 244 18.65 7.75 8.66
N LEU A 245 18.30 6.70 7.86
CA LEU A 245 16.91 6.42 7.51
C LEU A 245 16.05 6.22 8.75
N ARG A 246 16.50 5.40 9.71
CA ARG A 246 15.78 5.16 10.96
C ARG A 246 15.58 6.46 11.77
N LYS A 247 16.59 7.30 11.87
CA LYS A 247 16.51 8.58 12.60
C LYS A 247 15.53 9.55 11.95
N ILE A 248 15.51 9.63 10.62
CA ILE A 248 14.52 10.42 9.87
C ILE A 248 13.10 9.89 10.10
N ILE A 249 12.92 8.57 10.13
CA ILE A 249 11.62 7.94 10.42
C ILE A 249 11.14 8.32 11.82
N LEU A 250 12.00 8.22 12.84
CA LEU A 250 11.64 8.56 14.22
C LEU A 250 11.27 10.03 14.32
N PHE A 251 12.05 10.92 13.69
CA PHE A 251 11.74 12.35 13.66
C PHE A 251 10.36 12.62 13.02
N LEU A 252 10.09 12.01 11.85
CA LEU A 252 8.82 12.20 11.17
C LEU A 252 7.64 11.61 11.97
N ALA A 253 7.84 10.48 12.64
CA ALA A 253 6.82 9.86 13.49
C ALA A 253 6.47 10.74 14.69
N ASP A 254 7.46 11.39 15.30
CA ASP A 254 7.27 12.32 16.43
C ASP A 254 6.58 13.63 16.01
N ASN A 255 6.65 13.98 14.72
CA ASN A 255 6.07 15.20 14.15
C ASN A 255 4.83 14.96 13.28
N ILE A 256 4.14 13.83 13.43
CA ILE A 256 2.92 13.54 12.67
C ILE A 256 1.87 14.64 12.91
N GLY A 257 1.28 15.14 11.80
CA GLY A 257 0.28 16.21 11.85
C GLY A 257 0.85 17.62 12.01
N SER A 258 2.18 17.76 12.14
CA SER A 258 2.88 19.04 12.25
C SER A 258 3.48 19.47 10.91
N SER A 259 3.73 20.77 10.75
CA SER A 259 4.49 21.27 9.61
C SER A 259 5.98 20.93 9.78
N VAL A 260 6.54 20.26 8.79
CA VAL A 260 7.95 19.83 8.81
C VAL A 260 8.66 20.40 7.59
N SER A 261 9.89 20.92 7.77
CA SER A 261 10.75 21.31 6.67
C SER A 261 11.99 20.40 6.60
N ILE A 262 12.53 20.22 5.41
CA ILE A 262 13.75 19.43 5.20
C ILE A 262 14.93 19.99 6.00
N ALA A 263 15.02 21.31 6.09
CA ALA A 263 16.05 21.98 6.89
C ALA A 263 15.88 21.70 8.39
N SER A 264 14.63 21.65 8.91
CA SER A 264 14.39 21.34 10.32
C SER A 264 14.82 19.93 10.67
N ILE A 265 14.57 18.95 9.80
CA ILE A 265 15.02 17.57 9.99
C ILE A 265 16.55 17.53 10.16
N GLY A 266 17.29 18.10 9.20
CA GLY A 266 18.75 18.11 9.24
C GLY A 266 19.32 18.77 10.50
N ASN A 267 18.79 19.91 10.90
CA ASN A 267 19.23 20.66 12.08
C ASN A 267 18.95 19.89 13.38
N THR A 268 17.77 19.30 13.52
CA THR A 268 17.40 18.53 14.72
C THR A 268 18.29 17.29 14.88
N LEU A 269 18.56 16.57 13.79
CA LEU A 269 19.44 15.40 13.82
C LEU A 269 20.86 15.72 14.31
N VAL A 270 21.35 16.94 14.05
CA VAL A 270 22.64 17.41 14.57
C VAL A 270 22.55 17.85 16.01
N ASN A 271 21.57 18.71 16.33
CA ASN A 271 21.45 19.34 17.65
C ASN A 271 21.16 18.35 18.78
N GLU A 272 20.45 17.26 18.46
CA GLU A 272 20.13 16.20 19.41
C GLU A 272 21.22 15.12 19.51
N GLY A 273 22.40 15.33 18.90
CA GLY A 273 23.51 14.37 18.95
C GLY A 273 23.18 13.04 18.26
N LEU A 274 22.11 12.97 17.49
CA LEU A 274 21.65 11.75 16.83
C LEU A 274 22.58 11.28 15.70
N LEU A 275 23.62 12.06 15.36
CA LEU A 275 24.63 11.74 14.33
C LEU A 275 26.02 11.41 14.92
N GLU A 276 26.11 11.22 16.24
CA GLU A 276 27.36 10.85 16.91
C GLU A 276 27.71 9.38 16.71
N ASP A 277 28.14 9.06 15.51
CA ASP A 277 29.03 7.91 15.27
C ASP A 277 30.21 8.42 14.44
N GLY A 278 31.26 8.87 15.11
CA GLY A 278 32.64 9.11 14.76
C GLY A 278 33.10 9.36 13.31
N LYS A 279 32.24 9.27 12.31
CA LYS A 279 32.56 9.31 10.87
C LYS A 279 31.93 10.45 10.07
N ARG A 280 30.93 11.17 10.58
CA ARG A 280 30.33 12.32 9.88
C ARG A 280 30.38 13.57 10.75
N LYS A 281 31.33 14.43 10.46
CA LYS A 281 31.36 15.81 10.95
C LYS A 281 30.40 16.65 10.09
N GLY A 282 29.18 16.91 10.59
CA GLY A 282 28.26 17.86 10.01
C GLY A 282 26.85 17.30 9.71
N ALA A 283 25.89 18.19 9.55
CA ALA A 283 24.52 17.86 9.17
C ALA A 283 24.49 17.18 7.78
N PRO A 284 23.58 16.22 7.57
CA PRO A 284 23.33 15.72 6.22
C PRO A 284 22.85 16.88 5.33
N SER A 285 23.25 16.88 4.06
CA SER A 285 22.80 17.93 3.15
C SER A 285 21.27 17.90 3.01
N ALA A 286 20.66 19.07 2.75
CA ALA A 286 19.21 19.14 2.49
C ALA A 286 18.79 18.18 1.36
N HIS A 287 19.63 18.03 0.32
CA HIS A 287 19.40 17.08 -0.77
C HIS A 287 19.39 15.62 -0.28
N THR A 288 20.29 15.25 0.63
CA THR A 288 20.32 13.91 1.23
C THR A 288 19.05 13.66 2.03
N VAL A 289 18.65 14.58 2.91
CA VAL A 289 17.41 14.45 3.71
C VAL A 289 16.19 14.35 2.81
N GLN A 290 16.11 15.17 1.76
CA GLN A 290 15.01 15.13 0.78
C GLN A 290 14.91 13.76 0.09
N ALA A 291 16.05 13.18 -0.32
CA ALA A 291 16.05 11.86 -0.95
C ALA A 291 15.48 10.77 -0.02
N TYR A 292 15.86 10.81 1.28
CA TYR A 292 15.33 9.87 2.27
C TYR A 292 13.83 10.06 2.51
N VAL A 293 13.38 11.31 2.64
CA VAL A 293 11.94 11.62 2.79
C VAL A 293 11.16 11.17 1.57
N ASN A 294 11.63 11.46 0.36
CA ASN A 294 10.98 11.01 -0.88
C ASN A 294 10.85 9.49 -0.93
N ALA A 295 11.88 8.75 -0.56
CA ALA A 295 11.82 7.27 -0.54
C ALA A 295 10.78 6.73 0.47
N LEU A 296 10.61 7.41 1.61
CA LEU A 296 9.58 7.08 2.60
C LEU A 296 8.17 7.37 2.08
N LEU A 297 7.98 8.46 1.34
CA LEU A 297 6.71 8.80 0.68
C LEU A 297 6.40 7.81 -0.46
N GLU A 298 7.39 7.49 -1.30
CA GLU A 298 7.25 6.53 -2.39
C GLU A 298 6.93 5.10 -1.91
N SER A 299 7.42 4.71 -0.73
CA SER A 299 7.08 3.42 -0.11
C SER A 299 5.73 3.40 0.59
N TYR A 300 4.99 4.50 0.58
CA TYR A 300 3.74 4.70 1.34
C TYR A 300 3.90 4.50 2.85
N PHE A 301 5.12 4.66 3.36
CA PHE A 301 5.37 4.60 4.80
C PHE A 301 4.87 5.86 5.51
N PHE A 302 5.08 7.01 4.89
CA PHE A 302 4.44 8.28 5.27
C PHE A 302 3.61 8.83 4.11
N TYR A 303 2.67 9.71 4.45
CA TYR A 303 1.83 10.44 3.50
C TYR A 303 2.03 11.93 3.71
N GLU A 304 2.40 12.63 2.66
CA GLU A 304 2.44 14.09 2.65
C GLU A 304 1.02 14.63 2.52
N ILE A 305 0.63 15.51 3.46
CA ILE A 305 -0.64 16.24 3.41
C ILE A 305 -0.30 17.71 3.16
N LYS A 306 -0.66 18.22 1.99
CA LYS A 306 -0.49 19.62 1.66
C LYS A 306 -1.47 20.47 2.47
N ARG A 307 -1.01 21.64 2.90
CA ARG A 307 -1.88 22.60 3.58
C ARG A 307 -3.04 22.99 2.66
N PHE A 308 -4.26 22.84 3.14
CA PHE A 308 -5.44 23.36 2.48
C PHE A 308 -5.78 24.75 3.08
N ASP A 309 -5.79 25.80 2.25
CA ASP A 309 -6.14 27.15 2.67
C ASP A 309 -7.26 27.70 1.77
N ILE A 310 -8.41 28.00 2.40
CA ILE A 310 -9.61 28.51 1.69
C ILE A 310 -9.46 30.00 1.35
N LYS A 311 -8.62 30.76 2.08
CA LYS A 311 -8.58 32.21 2.02
C LYS A 311 -7.39 32.84 1.31
N GLY A 312 -6.50 32.07 0.70
CA GLY A 312 -5.36 32.71 0.08
C GLY A 312 -4.31 31.79 -0.53
N LYS A 313 -3.23 32.42 -1.02
CA LYS A 313 -2.12 31.75 -1.68
C LYS A 313 -1.16 31.03 -0.70
N ALA A 314 -1.57 30.79 0.55
CA ALA A 314 -0.71 30.19 1.58
C ALA A 314 -0.35 28.72 1.27
N TYR A 315 -1.15 28.03 0.44
CA TYR A 315 -0.83 26.69 -0.10
C TYR A 315 0.39 26.69 -1.05
N LEU A 316 0.82 27.87 -1.53
CA LEU A 316 2.02 28.02 -2.36
C LEU A 316 3.30 28.25 -1.54
N ARG A 317 3.19 28.31 -0.19
CA ARG A 317 4.29 28.57 0.73
C ARG A 317 4.70 27.32 1.52
N THR A 318 4.74 26.17 0.87
CA THR A 318 5.32 24.95 1.45
C THR A 318 6.77 24.81 1.04
#